data_e063e156f7cf64a1a79d7c47f135e0ab
#
_entry.id   e063e156f7cf64a1a79d7c47f135e0ab
#
_cell.length_a   1.000
_cell.length_b   1.000
_cell.length_c   1.000
_cell.angle_alpha   90.00
_cell.angle_beta   90.00
_cell.angle_gamma   90.00
#
_symmetry.space_group_name_H-M   'P 1'
#
loop_
_entity.id
_entity.type
_entity.pdbx_description
1 polymer ?
#
loop_
_entity_poly.entity_id
_entity_poly.type
_entity_poly.pdbx_seq_one_letter_code
_entity_poly.pdbx_strand_id
1 'polypeptide(L)'
;MKKDNIIRHFYKFAWMNRADICTHPKWAEDIFWYQIFPDRFCKLDYEGNKQLNDWDDYKSLTRHSFYGGNLKGAMSKLEYLKDLGITGIYFTPLVTSTENHKYNISDYEHIDPDFGDNEYFRKLVEKAHSLGIKVMIDAVFNHSGRGFFAWQDVVKNGKNSKYYDWYFVKKDNFSFDGNTKDGRYYSFAFVDEMPKLDTSNPEVMDYFTKVCKDWIEMWNIDGIRFDVGNEISHAFIKKLHRELKAVKPDLFLLGEIWMDSTPYLLGDEYDSVMNYPFMQSLSNFFVDETLSSDDFMYMMNYCYSLYMKQVNQVVFNFLDSHDVDRAITRCGSYDKLIQQLSVLVTMPGSPCIYYGTEIALEGKNDPDNRRPMPWKDIENKVYDKTISTVKSLISLRKQHKASESQNITWHSEDGRFIKYEKHSADEVLKVYINAGNSPLDVKINNEQVLFSHLYDSSCLQKGGVIITKLL
;
A
#
# COMPACT_ATOMS: atom_id res chain seq x y z
N MET A 1 4.46 -18.57 -14.01
CA MET A 1 4.33 -19.93 -13.40
C MET A 1 3.92 -20.88 -14.50
N LYS A 2 4.61 -22.01 -14.68
CA LYS A 2 4.16 -23.02 -15.65
C LYS A 2 2.86 -23.66 -15.18
N LYS A 3 1.92 -23.94 -16.09
CA LYS A 3 0.63 -24.63 -15.81
C LYS A 3 0.76 -25.82 -14.85
N ASP A 4 1.85 -26.56 -14.96
CA ASP A 4 2.14 -27.77 -14.16
C ASP A 4 2.37 -27.49 -12.65
N ASN A 5 2.66 -26.24 -12.24
CA ASN A 5 2.85 -25.88 -10.85
C ASN A 5 1.54 -25.52 -10.12
N ILE A 6 0.49 -25.15 -10.86
CA ILE A 6 -0.81 -24.78 -10.29
C ILE A 6 -1.56 -26.01 -9.78
N ILE A 7 -1.41 -27.15 -10.46
CA ILE A 7 -2.08 -28.43 -10.10
C ILE A 7 -1.55 -29.03 -8.78
N ARG A 8 -0.41 -28.58 -8.28
CA ARG A 8 0.20 -29.08 -7.03
C ARG A 8 -0.22 -28.31 -5.79
N HIS A 9 -0.95 -27.22 -5.91
CA HIS A 9 -1.47 -26.46 -4.79
C HIS A 9 -2.89 -26.91 -4.48
N PHE A 10 -3.05 -27.66 -3.39
CA PHE A 10 -4.37 -28.04 -2.89
C PHE A 10 -5.08 -26.80 -2.36
N TYR A 11 -6.33 -26.62 -2.76
CA TYR A 11 -7.22 -25.66 -2.14
C TYR A 11 -7.41 -26.02 -0.66
N LYS A 12 -7.08 -25.09 0.21
CA LYS A 12 -7.40 -25.19 1.63
C LYS A 12 -8.81 -24.62 1.83
N PHE A 13 -9.83 -25.49 1.84
CA PHE A 13 -11.17 -25.12 2.27
C PHE A 13 -11.22 -25.08 3.80
N ALA A 14 -10.39 -24.23 4.43
CA ALA A 14 -10.29 -24.14 5.88
C ALA A 14 -11.50 -23.45 6.52
N TRP A 15 -12.32 -22.73 5.71
CA TRP A 15 -13.36 -21.83 6.19
C TRP A 15 -14.75 -22.38 5.86
N MET A 16 -15.12 -23.49 6.51
CA MET A 16 -16.40 -24.13 6.29
C MET A 16 -17.42 -23.86 7.41
N ASN A 17 -16.99 -23.22 8.49
CA ASN A 17 -17.83 -22.89 9.62
C ASN A 17 -18.21 -21.41 9.63
N ARG A 18 -19.39 -21.08 10.14
CA ARG A 18 -19.84 -19.69 10.29
C ARG A 18 -18.89 -18.87 11.17
N ALA A 19 -18.19 -19.50 12.11
CA ALA A 19 -17.18 -18.87 12.96
C ALA A 19 -15.91 -18.44 12.21
N ASP A 20 -15.66 -19.03 11.04
CA ASP A 20 -14.47 -18.74 10.24
C ASP A 20 -14.68 -17.57 9.25
N ILE A 21 -15.84 -16.92 9.31
CA ILE A 21 -16.15 -15.77 8.42
C ILE A 21 -15.41 -14.54 8.90
N CYS A 22 -14.46 -14.07 8.10
CA CYS A 22 -13.80 -12.81 8.32
C CYS A 22 -14.77 -11.64 8.10
N THR A 23 -14.80 -10.71 9.05
CA THR A 23 -15.53 -9.44 8.94
C THR A 23 -14.54 -8.31 8.84
N HIS A 24 -14.83 -7.32 8.03
CA HIS A 24 -14.03 -6.10 7.86
C HIS A 24 -14.93 -4.86 7.92
N PRO A 25 -14.38 -3.67 8.13
CA PRO A 25 -15.15 -2.44 8.07
C PRO A 25 -15.79 -2.27 6.69
N LYS A 26 -17.11 -2.03 6.65
CA LYS A 26 -17.86 -1.93 5.38
C LYS A 26 -17.32 -0.83 4.46
N TRP A 27 -16.87 0.29 5.03
CA TRP A 27 -16.30 1.39 4.26
C TRP A 27 -15.03 1.01 3.46
N ALA A 28 -14.30 -0.04 3.90
CA ALA A 28 -13.09 -0.49 3.22
C ALA A 28 -13.35 -1.17 1.87
N GLU A 29 -14.59 -1.56 1.57
CA GLU A 29 -14.97 -2.12 0.27
C GLU A 29 -14.98 -1.06 -0.83
N ASP A 30 -15.37 0.17 -0.51
CA ASP A 30 -15.55 1.28 -1.45
C ASP A 30 -14.37 2.28 -1.46
N ILE A 31 -13.26 1.95 -0.80
CA ILE A 31 -12.13 2.85 -0.62
C ILE A 31 -11.20 2.85 -1.86
N PHE A 32 -10.64 4.02 -2.16
CA PHE A 32 -9.51 4.18 -3.06
C PHE A 32 -8.38 4.87 -2.31
N TRP A 33 -7.32 4.15 -2.03
CA TRP A 33 -6.19 4.60 -1.23
C TRP A 33 -5.18 5.42 -2.03
N TYR A 34 -4.54 6.36 -1.35
CA TYR A 34 -3.38 7.10 -1.82
C TYR A 34 -2.28 7.04 -0.76
N GLN A 35 -1.16 6.43 -1.09
CA GLN A 35 -0.04 6.32 -0.17
C GLN A 35 0.84 7.57 -0.22
N ILE A 36 1.14 8.14 0.95
CA ILE A 36 1.97 9.34 1.11
C ILE A 36 3.25 8.98 1.87
N PHE A 37 4.40 9.37 1.30
CA PHE A 37 5.68 9.46 1.99
C PHE A 37 5.89 10.91 2.41
N PRO A 38 5.72 11.26 3.71
CA PRO A 38 5.53 12.66 4.13
C PRO A 38 6.66 13.60 3.73
N ASP A 39 7.93 13.21 3.97
CA ASP A 39 9.10 14.04 3.65
C ASP A 39 9.18 14.46 2.16
N ARG A 40 8.52 13.74 1.26
CA ARG A 40 8.63 13.89 -0.20
C ARG A 40 7.33 14.35 -0.86
N PHE A 41 6.22 14.44 -0.11
CA PHE A 41 4.93 14.74 -0.70
C PHE A 41 4.71 16.24 -0.91
N CYS A 42 4.72 17.03 0.15
CA CYS A 42 4.55 18.49 0.04
C CYS A 42 5.17 19.21 1.24
N LYS A 43 5.96 20.25 0.96
CA LYS A 43 6.56 21.12 1.97
C LYS A 43 5.79 22.43 2.07
N LEU A 44 5.37 22.79 3.29
CA LEU A 44 4.79 24.08 3.59
C LEU A 44 5.21 24.53 5.00
N ASP A 45 5.82 25.72 5.10
CA ASP A 45 6.25 26.32 6.38
C ASP A 45 7.00 25.30 7.26
N TYR A 46 8.10 24.76 6.75
CA TYR A 46 8.92 23.80 7.49
C TYR A 46 9.56 24.44 8.71
N GLU A 47 9.32 23.87 9.88
CA GLU A 47 9.80 24.35 11.18
C GLU A 47 10.78 23.38 11.86
N GLY A 48 11.16 22.27 11.18
CA GLY A 48 12.10 21.28 11.70
C GLY A 48 13.56 21.75 11.66
N ASN A 49 14.45 20.91 12.19
CA ASN A 49 15.88 21.25 12.37
C ASN A 49 16.82 20.55 11.40
N LYS A 50 16.28 19.82 10.39
CA LYS A 50 17.11 19.09 9.43
C LYS A 50 17.65 20.01 8.34
N GLN A 51 18.85 19.73 7.87
CA GLN A 51 19.35 20.32 6.65
C GLN A 51 18.59 19.73 5.47
N LEU A 52 17.91 20.59 4.71
CA LEU A 52 17.07 20.16 3.60
C LEU A 52 17.82 20.20 2.28
N ASN A 53 17.55 19.22 1.43
CA ASN A 53 17.87 19.27 0.01
C ASN A 53 16.94 20.24 -0.72
N ASP A 54 17.36 20.72 -1.89
CA ASP A 54 16.47 21.45 -2.78
C ASP A 54 15.35 20.53 -3.26
N TRP A 55 14.10 21.01 -3.18
CA TRP A 55 12.91 20.24 -3.54
C TRP A 55 12.92 19.76 -4.99
N ASP A 56 13.49 20.55 -5.88
CA ASP A 56 13.53 20.28 -7.32
C ASP A 56 14.81 19.51 -7.74
N ASP A 57 15.78 19.32 -6.81
CA ASP A 57 17.01 18.53 -7.07
C ASP A 57 16.92 17.13 -6.47
N TYR A 58 16.50 16.16 -7.32
CA TYR A 58 16.53 14.74 -6.97
C TYR A 58 17.77 13.99 -7.49
N LYS A 59 18.70 14.66 -8.19
CA LYS A 59 19.92 14.02 -8.70
C LYS A 59 20.91 13.71 -7.57
N SER A 60 20.89 14.53 -6.52
CA SER A 60 21.68 14.34 -5.30
C SER A 60 20.97 13.49 -4.23
N LEU A 61 19.83 12.88 -4.56
CA LEU A 61 19.00 12.10 -3.65
C LEU A 61 19.77 10.90 -3.10
N THR A 62 19.85 10.82 -1.77
CA THR A 62 20.41 9.70 -1.01
C THR A 62 19.39 9.19 0.01
N ARG A 63 19.66 8.05 0.65
CA ARG A 63 18.82 7.54 1.75
C ARG A 63 18.73 8.48 2.95
N HIS A 64 19.71 9.37 3.13
CA HIS A 64 19.77 10.32 4.23
C HIS A 64 19.29 11.73 3.85
N SER A 65 18.80 11.93 2.63
CA SER A 65 18.31 13.23 2.16
C SER A 65 16.96 13.57 2.79
N PHE A 66 16.85 14.79 3.35
CA PHE A 66 15.60 15.37 3.84
C PHE A 66 15.14 16.47 2.88
N TYR A 67 13.84 16.50 2.58
CA TYR A 67 13.23 17.52 1.72
C TYR A 67 12.26 18.41 2.47
N GLY A 68 11.86 18.02 3.70
CA GLY A 68 11.04 18.82 4.59
C GLY A 68 9.55 18.81 4.25
N GLY A 69 9.07 17.82 3.50
CA GLY A 69 7.64 17.57 3.40
C GLY A 69 7.05 17.33 4.78
N ASN A 70 5.84 17.85 5.05
CA ASN A 70 5.26 17.86 6.38
C ASN A 70 3.73 17.80 6.37
N LEU A 71 3.12 17.73 7.54
CA LEU A 71 1.65 17.65 7.68
C LEU A 71 0.94 18.92 7.20
N LYS A 72 1.56 20.10 7.30
CA LYS A 72 1.01 21.37 6.74
C LYS A 72 0.90 21.24 5.22
N GLY A 73 1.97 20.76 4.57
CA GLY A 73 1.98 20.50 3.15
C GLY A 73 0.96 19.43 2.74
N ALA A 74 0.91 18.31 3.46
CA ALA A 74 -0.06 17.24 3.19
C ALA A 74 -1.51 17.75 3.32
N MET A 75 -1.83 18.49 4.37
CA MET A 75 -3.15 19.06 4.58
C MET A 75 -3.55 20.06 3.48
N SER A 76 -2.60 20.83 2.95
CA SER A 76 -2.85 21.78 1.85
C SER A 76 -3.24 21.10 0.53
N LYS A 77 -2.92 19.81 0.36
CA LYS A 77 -3.20 19.04 -0.85
C LYS A 77 -4.39 18.07 -0.72
N LEU A 78 -5.14 18.11 0.39
CA LEU A 78 -6.33 17.26 0.58
C LEU A 78 -7.42 17.51 -0.47
N GLU A 79 -7.63 18.75 -0.89
CA GLU A 79 -8.61 19.09 -1.94
C GLU A 79 -8.16 18.53 -3.31
N TYR A 80 -6.86 18.54 -3.62
CA TYR A 80 -6.31 17.88 -4.82
C TYR A 80 -6.60 16.38 -4.81
N LEU A 81 -6.37 15.72 -3.67
CA LEU A 81 -6.66 14.28 -3.52
C LEU A 81 -8.15 13.98 -3.64
N LYS A 82 -9.01 14.83 -3.05
CA LYS A 82 -10.46 14.75 -3.19
C LYS A 82 -10.88 14.88 -4.66
N ASP A 83 -10.32 15.87 -5.38
CA ASP A 83 -10.62 16.09 -6.80
C ASP A 83 -10.14 14.93 -7.68
N LEU A 84 -9.00 14.32 -7.35
CA LEU A 84 -8.50 13.10 -8.01
C LEU A 84 -9.46 11.91 -7.81
N GLY A 85 -10.29 11.95 -6.77
CA GLY A 85 -11.25 10.89 -6.42
C GLY A 85 -10.80 9.98 -5.28
N ILE A 86 -9.72 10.34 -4.57
CA ILE A 86 -9.20 9.59 -3.42
C ILE A 86 -10.19 9.65 -2.25
N THR A 87 -10.39 8.51 -1.59
CA THR A 87 -11.27 8.38 -0.41
C THR A 87 -10.55 7.82 0.81
N GLY A 88 -9.27 7.44 0.68
CA GLY A 88 -8.41 7.05 1.78
C GLY A 88 -6.97 7.48 1.58
N ILE A 89 -6.32 7.91 2.66
CA ILE A 89 -4.89 8.23 2.68
C ILE A 89 -4.20 7.25 3.60
N TYR A 90 -3.08 6.71 3.14
CA TYR A 90 -2.16 5.92 3.94
C TYR A 90 -0.84 6.66 4.06
N PHE A 91 -0.45 7.03 5.28
CA PHE A 91 0.85 7.63 5.58
C PHE A 91 1.85 6.55 6.00
N THR A 92 3.08 6.58 5.44
CA THR A 92 4.23 5.92 6.06
C THR A 92 4.48 6.52 7.44
N PRO A 93 5.34 5.94 8.33
CA PRO A 93 5.38 6.34 9.73
C PRO A 93 5.51 7.85 9.94
N LEU A 94 4.76 8.37 10.92
CA LEU A 94 4.69 9.80 11.24
C LEU A 94 5.37 10.16 12.56
N VAL A 95 5.57 9.16 13.44
CA VAL A 95 6.06 9.37 14.80
C VAL A 95 7.58 9.54 14.85
N THR A 96 8.09 10.02 15.98
CA THR A 96 9.48 10.49 16.13
C THR A 96 10.54 9.47 15.76
N SER A 97 11.42 9.84 14.84
CA SER A 97 12.52 9.02 14.35
C SER A 97 13.65 9.90 13.79
N THR A 98 14.87 9.38 13.74
CA THR A 98 16.02 10.14 13.23
C THR A 98 16.06 10.24 11.70
N GLU A 99 15.46 9.27 11.00
CA GLU A 99 15.54 9.13 9.54
C GLU A 99 14.33 9.77 8.84
N ASN A 100 14.48 10.04 7.54
CA ASN A 100 13.40 10.62 6.72
C ASN A 100 12.21 9.67 6.52
N HIS A 101 12.47 8.35 6.52
CA HIS A 101 11.45 7.30 6.35
C HIS A 101 10.71 6.94 7.65
N LYS A 102 11.26 7.30 8.81
CA LYS A 102 10.69 7.12 10.16
C LYS A 102 10.47 5.65 10.59
N TYR A 103 11.04 4.64 9.92
CA TYR A 103 10.88 3.23 10.33
C TYR A 103 11.74 2.83 11.55
N ASN A 104 12.73 3.60 11.98
CA ASN A 104 13.49 3.40 13.21
C ASN A 104 12.96 4.30 14.34
N ILE A 105 11.76 4.01 14.81
CA ILE A 105 11.01 4.84 15.74
C ILE A 105 11.68 4.91 17.12
N SER A 106 11.84 6.12 17.65
CA SER A 106 12.38 6.39 18.98
C SER A 106 11.32 6.84 20.00
N ASP A 107 10.19 7.38 19.54
CA ASP A 107 9.05 7.75 20.37
C ASP A 107 7.76 7.49 19.59
N TYR A 108 6.90 6.63 20.13
CA TYR A 108 5.64 6.24 19.52
C TYR A 108 4.45 7.14 19.91
N GLU A 109 4.63 8.04 20.86
CA GLU A 109 3.54 8.85 21.43
C GLU A 109 3.43 10.23 20.76
N HIS A 110 4.48 10.67 20.07
CA HIS A 110 4.55 12.01 19.48
C HIS A 110 4.84 11.93 17.97
N ILE A 111 4.09 12.75 17.23
CA ILE A 111 4.42 13.04 15.83
C ILE A 111 5.82 13.65 15.76
N ASP A 112 6.58 13.24 14.75
CA ASP A 112 7.93 13.75 14.54
C ASP A 112 7.93 15.28 14.35
N PRO A 113 8.78 16.03 15.07
CA PRO A 113 8.85 17.50 14.95
C PRO A 113 9.13 18.01 13.53
N ASP A 114 9.80 17.19 12.67
CA ASP A 114 10.00 17.56 11.27
C ASP A 114 8.68 17.55 10.48
N PHE A 115 7.67 16.81 10.94
CA PHE A 115 6.36 16.74 10.29
C PHE A 115 5.33 17.68 10.94
N GLY A 116 5.49 18.02 12.22
CA GLY A 116 4.57 18.84 13.00
C GLY A 116 4.37 18.31 14.41
N ASP A 117 3.14 18.26 14.88
CA ASP A 117 2.77 17.78 16.20
C ASP A 117 1.45 16.98 16.21
N ASN A 118 1.13 16.39 17.38
CA ASN A 118 -0.07 15.57 17.57
C ASN A 118 -1.36 16.36 17.29
N GLU A 119 -1.42 17.62 17.69
CA GLU A 119 -2.59 18.47 17.50
C GLU A 119 -2.79 18.84 16.02
N TYR A 120 -1.69 19.07 15.30
CA TYR A 120 -1.76 19.34 13.87
C TYR A 120 -2.20 18.11 13.08
N PHE A 121 -1.71 16.91 13.46
CA PHE A 121 -2.15 15.67 12.82
C PHE A 121 -3.64 15.41 13.08
N ARG A 122 -4.12 15.64 14.30
CA ARG A 122 -5.55 15.56 14.61
C ARG A 122 -6.39 16.46 13.69
N LYS A 123 -5.96 17.73 13.52
CA LYS A 123 -6.63 18.68 12.59
C LYS A 123 -6.60 18.21 11.13
N LEU A 124 -5.48 17.60 10.69
CA LEU A 124 -5.39 17.02 9.35
C LEU A 124 -6.42 15.90 9.17
N VAL A 125 -6.54 14.99 10.15
CA VAL A 125 -7.52 13.89 10.12
C VAL A 125 -8.95 14.45 10.12
N GLU A 126 -9.27 15.43 10.93
CA GLU A 126 -10.58 16.10 10.93
C GLU A 126 -10.90 16.74 9.57
N LYS A 127 -9.93 17.43 8.96
CA LYS A 127 -10.09 18.01 7.63
C LYS A 127 -10.27 16.91 6.56
N ALA A 128 -9.50 15.83 6.62
CA ALA A 128 -9.66 14.68 5.70
C ALA A 128 -11.07 14.08 5.83
N HIS A 129 -11.55 13.85 7.06
CA HIS A 129 -12.91 13.34 7.32
C HIS A 129 -13.99 14.30 6.77
N SER A 130 -13.81 15.62 6.91
CA SER A 130 -14.75 16.60 6.34
C SER A 130 -14.86 16.52 4.81
N LEU A 131 -13.85 15.99 4.15
CA LEU A 131 -13.80 15.74 2.70
C LEU A 131 -14.23 14.32 2.32
N GLY A 132 -14.58 13.48 3.30
CA GLY A 132 -14.93 12.07 3.11
C GLY A 132 -13.71 11.19 2.83
N ILE A 133 -12.54 11.58 3.30
CA ILE A 133 -11.28 10.84 3.16
C ILE A 133 -10.92 10.17 4.48
N LYS A 134 -10.75 8.85 4.47
CA LYS A 134 -10.27 8.04 5.60
C LYS A 134 -8.75 8.16 5.74
N VAL A 135 -8.25 7.97 6.97
CA VAL A 135 -6.81 8.08 7.26
C VAL A 135 -6.28 6.83 7.93
N MET A 136 -5.24 6.25 7.35
CA MET A 136 -4.48 5.11 7.86
C MET A 136 -3.03 5.51 8.10
N ILE A 137 -2.45 5.04 9.20
CA ILE A 137 -1.05 5.27 9.56
C ILE A 137 -0.28 3.96 9.66
N ASP A 138 1.05 4.06 9.62
CA ASP A 138 1.97 2.94 9.73
C ASP A 138 2.41 2.69 11.17
N ALA A 139 2.42 1.43 11.59
CA ALA A 139 2.85 0.96 12.90
C ALA A 139 4.03 0.00 12.76
N VAL A 140 5.18 0.39 13.30
CA VAL A 140 6.42 -0.39 13.26
C VAL A 140 6.64 -1.05 14.61
N PHE A 141 6.24 -2.30 14.74
CA PHE A 141 6.30 -3.05 16.01
C PHE A 141 7.20 -4.30 15.94
N ASN A 142 7.70 -4.65 14.76
CA ASN A 142 8.70 -5.70 14.61
C ASN A 142 10.02 -5.33 15.28
N HIS A 143 10.37 -4.05 15.26
CA HIS A 143 11.60 -3.49 15.83
C HIS A 143 11.33 -2.08 16.35
N SER A 144 12.22 -1.56 17.18
CA SER A 144 12.25 -0.14 17.53
C SER A 144 13.48 0.53 16.92
N GLY A 145 13.54 1.85 16.96
CA GLY A 145 14.78 2.57 16.71
C GLY A 145 15.72 2.47 17.93
N ARG A 146 17.01 2.67 17.70
CA ARG A 146 18.00 2.68 18.79
C ARG A 146 17.75 3.77 19.83
N GLY A 147 17.05 4.84 19.48
CA GLY A 147 16.68 5.94 20.38
C GLY A 147 15.49 5.63 21.28
N PHE A 148 14.80 4.51 21.10
CA PHE A 148 13.64 4.14 21.92
C PHE A 148 14.04 3.91 23.39
N PHE A 149 13.28 4.43 24.33
CA PHE A 149 13.64 4.44 25.76
C PHE A 149 13.99 3.06 26.32
N ALA A 150 13.24 2.02 25.92
CA ALA A 150 13.47 0.66 26.38
C ALA A 150 14.82 0.11 25.89
N TRP A 151 15.16 0.35 24.61
CA TRP A 151 16.46 -0.03 24.08
C TRP A 151 17.61 0.74 24.71
N GLN A 152 17.45 2.05 24.94
CA GLN A 152 18.46 2.87 25.62
C GLN A 152 18.74 2.36 27.03
N ASP A 153 17.73 1.91 27.76
CA ASP A 153 17.89 1.32 29.07
C ASP A 153 18.63 -0.02 29.02
N VAL A 154 18.32 -0.86 28.01
CA VAL A 154 19.03 -2.13 27.75
C VAL A 154 20.52 -1.88 27.44
N VAL A 155 20.82 -0.91 26.57
CA VAL A 155 22.21 -0.54 26.22
C VAL A 155 22.98 -0.07 27.45
N LYS A 156 22.34 0.69 28.33
CA LYS A 156 22.96 1.26 29.54
C LYS A 156 23.15 0.23 30.67
N ASN A 157 22.16 -0.63 30.91
CA ASN A 157 22.07 -1.47 32.09
C ASN A 157 22.29 -2.97 31.80
N GLY A 158 22.39 -3.38 30.53
CA GLY A 158 22.54 -4.77 30.13
C GLY A 158 21.43 -5.64 30.74
N LYS A 159 21.79 -6.81 31.28
CA LYS A 159 20.87 -7.74 31.93
C LYS A 159 20.10 -7.20 33.15
N ASN A 160 20.55 -6.07 33.70
CA ASN A 160 19.85 -5.41 34.81
C ASN A 160 18.74 -4.46 34.35
N SER A 161 18.58 -4.27 33.05
CA SER A 161 17.45 -3.51 32.50
C SER A 161 16.16 -4.27 32.71
N LYS A 162 15.11 -3.59 33.15
CA LYS A 162 13.76 -4.17 33.20
C LYS A 162 13.17 -4.44 31.82
N TYR A 163 13.76 -3.87 30.75
CA TYR A 163 13.34 -4.05 29.37
C TYR A 163 14.23 -5.05 28.60
N TYR A 164 15.14 -5.77 29.31
CA TYR A 164 16.08 -6.69 28.65
C TYR A 164 15.35 -7.75 27.83
N ASP A 165 14.28 -8.32 28.39
CA ASP A 165 13.47 -9.36 27.76
C ASP A 165 12.45 -8.81 26.71
N TRP A 166 12.46 -7.50 26.47
CA TRP A 166 11.75 -6.93 25.34
C TRP A 166 12.46 -7.16 24.00
N TYR A 167 13.74 -7.59 24.03
CA TYR A 167 14.61 -7.75 22.89
C TYR A 167 15.31 -9.10 22.89
N PHE A 168 15.73 -9.56 21.71
CA PHE A 168 16.50 -10.79 21.55
C PHE A 168 18.02 -10.52 21.67
N VAL A 169 18.52 -10.31 22.87
CA VAL A 169 19.93 -10.05 23.15
C VAL A 169 20.67 -11.37 23.41
N LYS A 170 21.82 -11.59 22.73
CA LYS A 170 22.66 -12.79 22.87
C LYS A 170 23.97 -12.49 23.59
N LYS A 171 24.52 -11.29 23.41
CA LYS A 171 25.77 -10.83 24.03
C LYS A 171 25.56 -9.40 24.50
N ASP A 172 26.05 -9.08 25.67
CA ASP A 172 26.01 -7.71 26.22
C ASP A 172 27.05 -6.80 25.54
N ASN A 173 27.01 -6.78 24.21
CA ASN A 173 27.79 -5.89 23.37
C ASN A 173 26.82 -5.11 22.47
N PHE A 174 26.73 -3.82 22.75
CA PHE A 174 25.78 -2.90 22.11
C PHE A 174 26.48 -1.88 21.19
N SER A 175 27.63 -2.25 20.60
CA SER A 175 28.32 -1.39 19.64
C SER A 175 27.43 -1.16 18.39
N PHE A 176 27.53 0.05 17.84
CA PHE A 176 26.84 0.45 16.62
C PHE A 176 27.89 0.64 15.52
N ASP A 177 28.13 -0.41 14.76
CA ASP A 177 29.15 -0.49 13.70
C ASP A 177 28.52 -0.82 12.32
N GLY A 178 27.21 -0.60 12.19
CA GLY A 178 26.43 -0.69 10.98
C GLY A 178 25.69 -2.00 10.78
N ASN A 179 26.01 -3.07 11.54
CA ASN A 179 25.27 -4.33 11.42
C ASN A 179 25.38 -5.23 12.66
N THR A 180 24.49 -6.24 12.76
CA THR A 180 24.44 -7.24 13.83
C THR A 180 24.74 -8.67 13.33
N LYS A 181 25.47 -8.82 12.23
CA LYS A 181 25.80 -10.14 11.64
C LYS A 181 26.65 -11.01 12.55
N ASP A 182 27.31 -10.44 13.54
CA ASP A 182 28.02 -11.13 14.61
C ASP A 182 27.10 -11.82 15.63
N GLY A 183 25.78 -11.61 15.52
CA GLY A 183 24.76 -12.23 16.36
C GLY A 183 24.70 -11.70 17.80
N ARG A 184 25.18 -10.46 18.07
CA ARG A 184 25.13 -9.85 19.42
C ARG A 184 23.71 -9.62 19.92
N TYR A 185 22.80 -9.18 19.05
CA TYR A 185 21.37 -9.12 19.23
C TYR A 185 20.66 -9.24 17.88
N TYR A 186 19.40 -9.59 17.87
CA TYR A 186 18.61 -9.58 16.64
C TYR A 186 18.19 -8.17 16.27
N SER A 187 18.21 -7.88 14.98
CA SER A 187 17.75 -6.62 14.41
C SER A 187 17.08 -6.86 13.06
N PHE A 188 16.22 -5.95 12.63
CA PHE A 188 15.62 -6.01 11.31
C PHE A 188 16.71 -5.89 10.22
N ALA A 189 16.69 -6.82 9.26
CA ALA A 189 17.65 -6.88 8.15
C ALA A 189 19.15 -6.77 8.57
N PHE A 190 19.48 -7.17 9.80
CA PHE A 190 20.80 -7.01 10.43
C PHE A 190 21.26 -5.54 10.63
N VAL A 191 20.36 -4.56 10.50
CA VAL A 191 20.66 -3.14 10.77
C VAL A 191 20.69 -2.92 12.27
N ASP A 192 21.84 -2.50 12.81
CA ASP A 192 22.06 -2.35 14.25
C ASP A 192 21.24 -1.22 14.90
N GLU A 193 20.72 -0.30 14.10
CA GLU A 193 19.82 0.77 14.55
C GLU A 193 18.36 0.34 14.74
N MET A 194 18.03 -0.91 14.34
CA MET A 194 16.66 -1.45 14.36
C MET A 194 16.54 -2.73 15.20
N PRO A 195 16.81 -2.66 16.54
CA PRO A 195 16.76 -3.85 17.42
C PRO A 195 15.37 -4.48 17.42
N LYS A 196 15.33 -5.81 17.21
CA LYS A 196 14.09 -6.58 17.11
C LYS A 196 13.42 -6.73 18.47
N LEU A 197 12.14 -6.37 18.51
CA LEU A 197 11.25 -6.55 19.66
C LEU A 197 10.78 -8.01 19.78
N ASP A 198 10.71 -8.53 20.98
CA ASP A 198 9.98 -9.76 21.27
C ASP A 198 8.48 -9.48 21.39
N THR A 199 7.81 -9.57 20.27
CA THR A 199 6.36 -9.34 20.19
C THR A 199 5.52 -10.47 20.80
N SER A 200 6.15 -11.49 21.40
CA SER A 200 5.49 -12.49 22.27
C SER A 200 5.55 -12.13 23.76
N ASN A 201 6.40 -11.17 24.14
CA ASN A 201 6.50 -10.67 25.50
C ASN A 201 5.23 -9.90 25.90
N PRO A 202 4.53 -10.28 27.01
CA PRO A 202 3.29 -9.62 27.43
C PRO A 202 3.42 -8.12 27.65
N GLU A 203 4.55 -7.65 28.22
CA GLU A 203 4.78 -6.22 28.46
C GLU A 203 4.92 -5.43 27.15
N VAL A 204 5.59 -6.01 26.15
CA VAL A 204 5.70 -5.44 24.79
C VAL A 204 4.32 -5.36 24.15
N MET A 205 3.54 -6.46 24.24
CA MET A 205 2.17 -6.51 23.72
C MET A 205 1.27 -5.45 24.39
N ASP A 206 1.36 -5.31 25.72
CA ASP A 206 0.55 -4.33 26.47
C ASP A 206 0.93 -2.89 26.12
N TYR A 207 2.23 -2.60 26.07
CA TYR A 207 2.73 -1.27 25.70
C TYR A 207 2.24 -0.82 24.32
N PHE A 208 2.46 -1.63 23.29
CA PHE A 208 2.09 -1.24 21.93
C PHE A 208 0.57 -1.31 21.67
N THR A 209 -0.17 -2.16 22.40
CA THR A 209 -1.64 -2.11 22.39
C THR A 209 -2.13 -0.78 22.94
N LYS A 210 -1.53 -0.29 24.04
CA LYS A 210 -1.85 1.02 24.60
C LYS A 210 -1.53 2.14 23.60
N VAL A 211 -0.35 2.13 22.99
CA VAL A 211 0.05 3.09 21.96
C VAL A 211 -1.01 3.18 20.85
N CYS A 212 -1.45 2.04 20.31
CA CYS A 212 -2.50 2.04 19.28
C CYS A 212 -3.83 2.63 19.77
N LYS A 213 -4.23 2.35 21.01
CA LYS A 213 -5.45 2.94 21.60
C LYS A 213 -5.33 4.45 21.74
N ASP A 214 -4.18 4.92 22.23
CA ASP A 214 -3.89 6.35 22.36
C ASP A 214 -3.93 7.04 20.99
N TRP A 215 -3.40 6.43 19.93
CA TRP A 215 -3.49 6.95 18.56
C TRP A 215 -4.94 7.07 18.07
N ILE A 216 -5.77 6.05 18.34
CA ILE A 216 -7.18 6.05 17.95
C ILE A 216 -7.92 7.18 18.68
N GLU A 217 -7.72 7.31 20.01
CA GLU A 217 -8.38 8.32 20.84
C GLU A 217 -7.90 9.74 20.51
N MET A 218 -6.59 9.92 20.32
CA MET A 218 -5.99 11.24 20.08
C MET A 218 -6.24 11.75 18.68
N TRP A 219 -6.13 10.90 17.67
CA TRP A 219 -6.12 11.31 16.25
C TRP A 219 -7.35 10.86 15.48
N ASN A 220 -8.18 9.97 16.02
CA ASN A 220 -9.36 9.41 15.37
C ASN A 220 -9.07 8.78 13.99
N ILE A 221 -7.92 8.11 13.84
CA ILE A 221 -7.53 7.41 12.62
C ILE A 221 -8.49 6.27 12.28
N ASP A 222 -8.59 5.91 10.98
CA ASP A 222 -9.52 4.89 10.48
C ASP A 222 -8.84 3.53 10.20
N GLY A 223 -7.53 3.50 10.15
CA GLY A 223 -6.78 2.27 9.93
C GLY A 223 -5.35 2.32 10.44
N ILE A 224 -4.77 1.13 10.61
CA ILE A 224 -3.37 0.93 10.98
C ILE A 224 -2.80 -0.13 10.04
N ARG A 225 -1.71 0.20 9.37
CA ARG A 225 -0.88 -0.76 8.63
C ARG A 225 0.26 -1.20 9.51
N PHE A 226 0.48 -2.49 9.62
CA PHE A 226 1.55 -3.08 10.43
C PHE A 226 2.73 -3.46 9.54
N ASP A 227 3.84 -2.74 9.73
CA ASP A 227 5.12 -2.95 9.08
C ASP A 227 5.69 -4.33 9.44
N VAL A 228 6.26 -5.03 8.45
CA VAL A 228 6.82 -6.38 8.62
C VAL A 228 5.83 -7.31 9.37
N GLY A 229 4.56 -7.27 8.97
CA GLY A 229 3.44 -7.91 9.69
C GLY A 229 3.59 -9.40 9.89
N ASN A 230 4.37 -10.08 9.05
CA ASN A 230 4.66 -11.52 9.17
C ASN A 230 5.68 -11.86 10.28
N GLU A 231 6.40 -10.90 10.82
CA GLU A 231 7.36 -11.10 11.90
C GLU A 231 6.84 -10.66 13.27
N ILE A 232 5.59 -10.18 13.34
CA ILE A 232 4.85 -9.91 14.57
C ILE A 232 4.17 -11.20 15.03
N SER A 233 4.21 -11.52 16.33
CA SER A 233 3.62 -12.75 16.82
C SER A 233 2.10 -12.79 16.62
N HIS A 234 1.56 -13.93 16.21
CA HIS A 234 0.12 -14.15 16.07
C HIS A 234 -0.67 -13.79 17.34
N ALA A 235 -0.10 -14.12 18.52
CA ALA A 235 -0.73 -13.77 19.79
C ALA A 235 -0.91 -12.26 19.96
N PHE A 236 0.08 -11.48 19.54
CA PHE A 236 0.00 -10.02 19.61
C PHE A 236 -1.00 -9.45 18.58
N ILE A 237 -0.97 -9.93 17.34
CA ILE A 237 -1.91 -9.48 16.32
C ILE A 237 -3.35 -9.76 16.76
N LYS A 238 -3.64 -10.96 17.29
CA LYS A 238 -4.97 -11.31 17.86
C LYS A 238 -5.37 -10.40 19.02
N LYS A 239 -4.42 -10.06 19.91
CA LYS A 239 -4.67 -9.10 20.99
C LYS A 239 -5.01 -7.73 20.43
N LEU A 240 -4.23 -7.22 19.48
CA LEU A 240 -4.49 -5.96 18.79
C LEU A 240 -5.88 -5.97 18.14
N HIS A 241 -6.19 -7.00 17.34
CA HIS A 241 -7.51 -7.11 16.71
C HIS A 241 -8.63 -6.98 17.73
N ARG A 242 -8.61 -7.83 18.76
CA ARG A 242 -9.65 -7.85 19.79
C ARG A 242 -9.79 -6.52 20.51
N GLU A 243 -8.68 -5.94 20.96
CA GLU A 243 -8.70 -4.78 21.83
C GLU A 243 -8.91 -3.47 21.08
N LEU A 244 -8.41 -3.34 19.85
CA LEU A 244 -8.59 -2.14 19.03
C LEU A 244 -10.01 -2.11 18.42
N LYS A 245 -10.55 -3.27 18.00
CA LYS A 245 -11.95 -3.35 17.55
C LYS A 245 -12.94 -3.09 18.69
N ALA A 246 -12.57 -3.32 19.95
CA ALA A 246 -13.39 -2.93 21.09
C ALA A 246 -13.45 -1.41 21.30
N VAL A 247 -12.40 -0.68 20.94
CA VAL A 247 -12.34 0.81 20.98
C VAL A 247 -13.01 1.42 19.75
N LYS A 248 -12.66 0.93 18.57
CA LYS A 248 -13.18 1.42 17.28
C LYS A 248 -13.55 0.22 16.40
N PRO A 249 -14.82 -0.24 16.42
CA PRO A 249 -15.23 -1.46 15.70
C PRO A 249 -15.00 -1.43 14.18
N ASP A 250 -15.00 -0.26 13.59
CA ASP A 250 -14.75 -0.02 12.17
C ASP A 250 -13.31 0.39 11.83
N LEU A 251 -12.34 0.19 12.75
CA LEU A 251 -10.93 0.36 12.48
C LEU A 251 -10.44 -0.70 11.48
N PHE A 252 -9.69 -0.31 10.46
CA PHE A 252 -9.12 -1.22 9.46
C PHE A 252 -7.69 -1.62 9.84
N LEU A 253 -7.42 -2.93 9.89
CA LEU A 253 -6.11 -3.49 10.24
C LEU A 253 -5.49 -4.13 9.00
N LEU A 254 -4.41 -3.53 8.49
CA LEU A 254 -3.70 -3.96 7.30
C LEU A 254 -2.33 -4.53 7.66
N GLY A 255 -2.02 -5.77 7.26
CA GLY A 255 -0.70 -6.37 7.42
C GLY A 255 0.18 -6.19 6.19
N GLU A 256 1.45 -5.82 6.37
CA GLU A 256 2.44 -5.97 5.31
C GLU A 256 3.01 -7.38 5.35
N ILE A 257 2.67 -8.19 4.34
CA ILE A 257 3.16 -9.57 4.22
C ILE A 257 3.51 -9.85 2.76
N TRP A 258 4.75 -10.19 2.51
CA TRP A 258 5.28 -10.40 1.16
C TRP A 258 5.07 -11.82 0.62
N MET A 259 4.63 -12.74 1.48
CA MET A 259 4.46 -14.17 1.19
C MET A 259 2.99 -14.60 1.39
N ASP A 260 2.74 -15.92 1.49
CA ASP A 260 1.41 -16.45 1.80
C ASP A 260 0.88 -15.87 3.11
N SER A 261 -0.15 -15.05 2.99
CA SER A 261 -0.78 -14.33 4.10
C SER A 261 -1.96 -15.07 4.71
N THR A 262 -2.31 -16.25 4.19
CA THR A 262 -3.46 -17.04 4.64
C THR A 262 -3.53 -17.22 6.18
N PRO A 263 -2.40 -17.54 6.88
CA PRO A 263 -2.42 -17.73 8.33
C PRO A 263 -2.87 -16.51 9.14
N TYR A 264 -2.75 -15.31 8.58
CA TYR A 264 -3.04 -14.02 9.23
C TYR A 264 -4.46 -13.49 8.93
N LEU A 265 -5.21 -14.20 8.07
CA LEU A 265 -6.49 -13.76 7.52
C LEU A 265 -7.64 -14.70 7.92
N LEU A 266 -7.55 -15.28 9.13
CA LEU A 266 -8.52 -16.24 9.65
C LEU A 266 -9.70 -15.58 10.40
N GLY A 267 -9.76 -14.25 10.46
CA GLY A 267 -10.88 -13.48 11.02
C GLY A 267 -10.63 -12.90 12.40
N ASP A 268 -9.49 -13.19 13.04
CA ASP A 268 -9.12 -12.71 14.36
C ASP A 268 -7.76 -11.98 14.42
N GLU A 269 -7.20 -11.67 13.23
CA GLU A 269 -5.92 -10.96 13.07
C GLU A 269 -6.11 -9.75 12.14
N TYR A 270 -5.46 -9.71 10.96
CA TYR A 270 -5.64 -8.60 10.02
C TYR A 270 -6.98 -8.70 9.28
N ASP A 271 -7.58 -7.54 8.97
CA ASP A 271 -8.74 -7.46 8.05
C ASP A 271 -8.29 -7.68 6.60
N SER A 272 -7.07 -7.27 6.28
CA SER A 272 -6.51 -7.30 4.94
C SER A 272 -4.98 -7.33 4.97
N VAL A 273 -4.39 -7.58 3.81
CA VAL A 273 -2.94 -7.52 3.59
C VAL A 273 -2.61 -6.76 2.31
N MET A 274 -1.39 -6.22 2.24
CA MET A 274 -0.83 -5.68 1.01
C MET A 274 -0.68 -6.82 -0.01
N ASN A 275 -1.34 -6.70 -1.18
CA ASN A 275 -1.44 -7.77 -2.16
C ASN A 275 -0.21 -7.82 -3.08
N TYR A 276 0.93 -8.20 -2.53
CA TYR A 276 2.17 -8.38 -3.30
C TYR A 276 2.03 -9.40 -4.45
N PRO A 277 1.28 -10.53 -4.30
CA PRO A 277 1.03 -11.43 -5.43
C PRO A 277 0.38 -10.72 -6.62
N PHE A 278 -0.58 -9.82 -6.39
CA PHE A 278 -1.22 -9.03 -7.44
C PHE A 278 -0.23 -8.08 -8.11
N MET A 279 0.52 -7.30 -7.34
CA MET A 279 1.52 -6.35 -7.84
C MET A 279 2.59 -7.06 -8.68
N GLN A 280 3.11 -8.19 -8.18
CA GLN A 280 4.11 -8.98 -8.89
C GLN A 280 3.56 -9.60 -10.17
N SER A 281 2.34 -10.12 -10.14
CA SER A 281 1.69 -10.72 -11.31
C SER A 281 1.49 -9.71 -12.42
N LEU A 282 1.00 -8.52 -12.10
CA LEU A 282 0.87 -7.43 -13.08
C LEU A 282 2.24 -7.00 -13.61
N SER A 283 3.19 -6.74 -12.72
CA SER A 283 4.54 -6.34 -13.11
C SER A 283 5.17 -7.37 -14.05
N ASN A 284 5.14 -8.65 -13.67
CA ASN A 284 5.73 -9.71 -14.47
C ASN A 284 5.09 -9.79 -15.85
N PHE A 285 3.76 -9.75 -15.94
CA PHE A 285 3.08 -9.81 -17.24
C PHE A 285 3.46 -8.64 -18.16
N PHE A 286 3.46 -7.40 -17.66
CA PHE A 286 3.73 -6.22 -18.49
C PHE A 286 5.22 -6.01 -18.78
N VAL A 287 6.12 -6.64 -18.04
CA VAL A 287 7.58 -6.62 -18.28
C VAL A 287 8.01 -7.80 -19.17
N ASP A 288 7.54 -9.01 -18.87
CA ASP A 288 7.87 -10.20 -19.64
C ASP A 288 6.89 -10.36 -20.81
N GLU A 289 7.35 -9.97 -22.01
CA GLU A 289 6.54 -10.02 -23.23
C GLU A 289 6.33 -11.44 -23.78
N THR A 290 6.92 -12.46 -23.16
CA THR A 290 6.70 -13.88 -23.54
C THR A 290 5.42 -14.47 -22.93
N LEU A 291 4.86 -13.83 -21.90
CA LEU A 291 3.64 -14.28 -21.24
C LEU A 291 2.41 -13.99 -22.10
N SER A 292 1.51 -14.96 -22.18
CA SER A 292 0.26 -14.88 -22.94
C SER A 292 -0.92 -14.33 -22.12
N SER A 293 -2.04 -14.04 -22.79
CA SER A 293 -3.31 -13.68 -22.14
C SER A 293 -3.79 -14.77 -21.18
N ASP A 294 -3.59 -16.05 -21.52
CA ASP A 294 -3.89 -17.18 -20.64
C ASP A 294 -3.02 -17.15 -19.37
N ASP A 295 -1.71 -16.84 -19.50
CA ASP A 295 -0.84 -16.69 -18.33
C ASP A 295 -1.30 -15.57 -17.41
N PHE A 296 -1.73 -14.45 -17.99
CA PHE A 296 -2.34 -13.35 -17.22
C PHE A 296 -3.59 -13.81 -16.46
N MET A 297 -4.51 -14.49 -17.14
CA MET A 297 -5.72 -15.04 -16.52
C MET A 297 -5.38 -15.98 -15.36
N TYR A 298 -4.43 -16.89 -15.54
CA TYR A 298 -3.99 -17.80 -14.47
C TYR A 298 -3.36 -17.06 -13.29
N MET A 299 -2.53 -16.06 -13.53
CA MET A 299 -1.93 -15.24 -12.47
C MET A 299 -3.00 -14.48 -11.66
N MET A 300 -3.98 -13.87 -12.32
CA MET A 300 -5.08 -13.16 -11.64
C MET A 300 -5.96 -14.13 -10.84
N ASN A 301 -6.36 -15.24 -11.43
CA ASN A 301 -7.11 -16.27 -10.72
C ASN A 301 -6.34 -16.81 -9.51
N TYR A 302 -5.03 -17.02 -9.62
CA TYR A 302 -4.19 -17.41 -8.50
C TYR A 302 -4.26 -16.39 -7.36
N CYS A 303 -4.07 -15.10 -7.64
CA CYS A 303 -4.12 -14.04 -6.62
C CYS A 303 -5.44 -14.06 -5.82
N TYR A 304 -6.58 -14.21 -6.51
CA TYR A 304 -7.90 -14.20 -5.87
C TYR A 304 -8.36 -15.57 -5.34
N SER A 305 -7.60 -16.63 -5.58
CA SER A 305 -7.83 -17.94 -4.97
C SER A 305 -7.08 -18.14 -3.65
N LEU A 306 -6.14 -17.23 -3.31
CA LEU A 306 -5.35 -17.35 -2.08
C LEU A 306 -6.18 -17.12 -0.82
N TYR A 307 -7.15 -16.21 -0.89
CA TYR A 307 -7.90 -15.74 0.27
C TYR A 307 -9.39 -15.96 0.10
N MET A 308 -10.11 -15.97 1.23
CA MET A 308 -11.56 -16.06 1.19
C MET A 308 -12.21 -14.82 0.58
N LYS A 309 -13.46 -14.98 0.12
CA LYS A 309 -14.20 -13.93 -0.60
C LYS A 309 -14.25 -12.60 0.16
N GLN A 310 -14.43 -12.64 1.47
CA GLN A 310 -14.52 -11.44 2.31
C GLN A 310 -13.19 -10.66 2.34
N VAL A 311 -12.07 -11.36 2.40
CA VAL A 311 -10.73 -10.74 2.33
C VAL A 311 -10.50 -10.14 0.94
N ASN A 312 -10.87 -10.86 -0.13
CA ASN A 312 -10.73 -10.38 -1.50
C ASN A 312 -11.54 -9.10 -1.77
N GLN A 313 -12.60 -8.81 -0.99
CA GLN A 313 -13.36 -7.56 -1.10
C GLN A 313 -12.54 -6.34 -0.67
N VAL A 314 -11.58 -6.53 0.22
CA VAL A 314 -10.80 -5.44 0.82
C VAL A 314 -9.29 -5.65 0.73
N VAL A 315 -8.82 -6.66 -0.03
CA VAL A 315 -7.38 -6.88 -0.22
C VAL A 315 -6.74 -5.63 -0.83
N PHE A 316 -5.64 -5.18 -0.24
CA PHE A 316 -5.00 -3.91 -0.58
C PHE A 316 -4.16 -4.08 -1.85
N ASN A 317 -4.75 -3.77 -3.00
CA ASN A 317 -4.10 -3.86 -4.31
C ASN A 317 -3.31 -2.59 -4.61
N PHE A 318 -2.08 -2.74 -5.09
CA PHE A 318 -1.22 -1.62 -5.46
C PHE A 318 -0.33 -1.99 -6.65
N LEU A 319 0.23 -1.00 -7.31
CA LEU A 319 1.18 -1.19 -8.41
C LEU A 319 2.61 -0.94 -7.94
N ASP A 320 2.80 0.08 -7.12
CA ASP A 320 4.08 0.51 -6.56
C ASP A 320 3.90 1.04 -5.13
N SER A 321 5.02 1.19 -4.43
CA SER A 321 5.09 1.73 -3.08
C SER A 321 6.47 2.35 -2.83
N HIS A 322 6.71 2.81 -1.61
CA HIS A 322 8.02 3.31 -1.18
C HIS A 322 9.12 2.22 -1.08
N ASP A 323 8.76 0.93 -1.20
CA ASP A 323 9.69 -0.22 -1.07
C ASP A 323 10.07 -0.87 -2.39
N VAL A 324 9.41 -0.49 -3.48
CA VAL A 324 9.63 -1.07 -4.81
C VAL A 324 9.80 0.01 -5.86
N ASP A 325 10.37 -0.34 -7.01
CA ASP A 325 10.48 0.58 -8.15
C ASP A 325 9.10 1.12 -8.53
N ARG A 326 9.06 2.36 -9.02
CA ARG A 326 7.85 2.95 -9.58
C ARG A 326 7.28 2.11 -10.72
N ALA A 327 5.96 1.98 -10.79
CA ALA A 327 5.29 1.18 -11.80
C ALA A 327 5.67 1.58 -13.23
N ILE A 328 5.71 2.88 -13.51
CA ILE A 328 6.16 3.42 -14.81
C ILE A 328 7.61 3.02 -15.14
N THR A 329 8.50 3.06 -14.15
CA THR A 329 9.92 2.69 -14.34
C THR A 329 10.07 1.20 -14.64
N ARG A 330 9.31 0.34 -13.96
CA ARG A 330 9.33 -1.11 -14.22
C ARG A 330 8.79 -1.47 -15.59
N CYS A 331 7.66 -0.90 -15.98
CA CYS A 331 7.03 -1.25 -17.27
C CYS A 331 7.60 -0.47 -18.46
N GLY A 332 8.33 0.63 -18.21
CA GLY A 332 9.06 1.42 -19.22
C GLY A 332 8.17 2.12 -20.25
N SER A 333 6.87 2.20 -20.06
CA SER A 333 5.92 2.79 -21.01
C SER A 333 4.67 3.33 -20.30
N TYR A 334 4.27 4.54 -20.68
CA TYR A 334 3.05 5.17 -20.20
C TYR A 334 1.81 4.32 -20.55
N ASP A 335 1.75 3.76 -21.76
CA ASP A 335 0.63 2.93 -22.20
C ASP A 335 0.51 1.67 -21.34
N LYS A 336 1.63 1.02 -21.03
CA LYS A 336 1.65 -0.13 -20.10
C LYS A 336 1.24 0.26 -18.68
N LEU A 337 1.56 1.48 -18.22
CA LEU A 337 1.07 1.98 -16.93
C LEU A 337 -0.45 2.14 -16.94
N ILE A 338 -1.03 2.73 -18.00
CA ILE A 338 -2.49 2.87 -18.14
C ILE A 338 -3.18 1.50 -18.20
N GLN A 339 -2.58 0.51 -18.88
CA GLN A 339 -3.06 -0.86 -18.88
C GLN A 339 -3.09 -1.45 -17.45
N GLN A 340 -2.03 -1.30 -16.68
CA GLN A 340 -1.95 -1.76 -15.28
C GLN A 340 -2.96 -1.04 -14.38
N LEU A 341 -3.10 0.29 -14.52
CA LEU A 341 -4.10 1.08 -13.79
C LEU A 341 -5.53 0.65 -14.13
N SER A 342 -5.79 0.31 -15.41
CA SER A 342 -7.09 -0.21 -15.84
C SER A 342 -7.42 -1.56 -15.20
N VAL A 343 -6.43 -2.44 -15.04
CA VAL A 343 -6.58 -3.69 -14.27
C VAL A 343 -6.80 -3.36 -12.78
N LEU A 344 -5.99 -2.49 -12.19
CA LEU A 344 -6.11 -2.12 -10.77
C LEU A 344 -7.53 -1.65 -10.42
N VAL A 345 -8.13 -0.79 -11.25
CA VAL A 345 -9.47 -0.24 -11.01
C VAL A 345 -10.61 -1.21 -11.32
N THR A 346 -10.37 -2.26 -12.08
CA THR A 346 -11.39 -3.25 -12.46
C THR A 346 -11.24 -4.61 -11.77
N MET A 347 -10.27 -4.77 -10.87
CA MET A 347 -10.13 -5.98 -10.07
C MET A 347 -10.74 -5.82 -8.67
N PRO A 348 -11.16 -6.92 -8.00
CA PRO A 348 -11.64 -6.88 -6.62
C PRO A 348 -10.59 -6.36 -5.65
N GLY A 349 -11.02 -5.84 -4.51
CA GLY A 349 -10.14 -5.34 -3.45
C GLY A 349 -10.13 -3.81 -3.35
N SER A 350 -9.33 -3.29 -2.43
CA SER A 350 -9.15 -1.86 -2.18
C SER A 350 -7.92 -1.36 -2.94
N PRO A 351 -8.09 -0.63 -4.05
CA PRO A 351 -6.96 -0.13 -4.83
C PRO A 351 -6.20 0.97 -4.12
N CYS A 352 -4.89 0.99 -4.30
CA CYS A 352 -4.00 2.04 -3.84
C CYS A 352 -3.07 2.51 -4.97
N ILE A 353 -2.87 3.82 -5.07
CA ILE A 353 -1.78 4.41 -5.84
C ILE A 353 -0.81 5.10 -4.88
N TYR A 354 0.47 4.98 -5.18
CA TYR A 354 1.53 5.68 -4.47
C TYR A 354 1.64 7.12 -4.99
N TYR A 355 1.95 8.11 -4.12
CA TYR A 355 2.04 9.50 -4.57
C TYR A 355 2.93 9.63 -5.81
N GLY A 356 2.47 10.38 -6.79
CA GLY A 356 3.17 10.56 -8.07
C GLY A 356 2.84 9.51 -9.13
N THR A 357 2.16 8.41 -8.83
CA THR A 357 1.72 7.44 -9.86
C THR A 357 0.74 8.08 -10.83
N GLU A 358 -0.09 9.03 -10.37
CA GLU A 358 -1.04 9.78 -11.20
C GLU A 358 -0.38 10.71 -12.21
N ILE A 359 0.90 11.00 -12.06
CA ILE A 359 1.70 11.80 -13.00
C ILE A 359 2.77 10.97 -13.71
N ALA A 360 2.75 9.65 -13.53
CA ALA A 360 3.77 8.72 -14.03
C ALA A 360 5.19 9.09 -13.52
N LEU A 361 5.31 9.45 -12.24
CA LEU A 361 6.60 9.79 -11.63
C LEU A 361 7.53 8.59 -11.67
N GLU A 362 8.69 8.74 -12.29
CA GLU A 362 9.72 7.70 -12.39
C GLU A 362 10.53 7.57 -11.10
N GLY A 363 11.13 6.40 -10.91
CA GLY A 363 12.09 6.12 -9.83
C GLY A 363 12.36 4.62 -9.72
N LYS A 364 13.64 4.28 -9.60
CA LYS A 364 14.08 2.91 -9.27
C LYS A 364 13.93 2.68 -7.77
N ASN A 365 14.47 1.57 -7.27
CA ASN A 365 14.45 1.24 -5.85
C ASN A 365 14.94 2.38 -4.94
N ASP A 366 14.69 2.26 -3.65
CA ASP A 366 15.11 3.20 -2.60
C ASP A 366 16.58 3.67 -2.78
N PRO A 367 16.83 4.99 -2.82
CA PRO A 367 15.91 6.10 -2.51
C PRO A 367 15.21 6.73 -3.73
N ASP A 368 15.49 6.30 -4.96
CA ASP A 368 15.05 6.95 -6.20
C ASP A 368 13.52 6.90 -6.41
N ASN A 369 12.84 5.86 -5.91
CA ASN A 369 11.38 5.75 -5.89
C ASN A 369 10.69 6.75 -4.94
N ARG A 370 11.47 7.50 -4.15
CA ARG A 370 11.02 8.48 -3.14
C ARG A 370 11.37 9.91 -3.55
N ARG A 371 11.34 10.23 -4.86
CA ARG A 371 11.55 11.59 -5.37
C ARG A 371 10.46 12.53 -4.86
N PRO A 372 10.77 13.82 -4.59
CA PRO A 372 9.76 14.81 -4.23
C PRO A 372 8.68 14.97 -5.29
N MET A 373 7.45 15.25 -4.85
CA MET A 373 6.33 15.53 -5.75
C MET A 373 6.54 16.87 -6.47
N PRO A 374 6.49 16.92 -7.83
CA PRO A 374 6.78 18.12 -8.60
C PRO A 374 5.55 19.06 -8.66
N TRP A 375 5.17 19.64 -7.52
CA TRP A 375 3.96 20.48 -7.41
C TRP A 375 3.93 21.67 -8.34
N LYS A 376 5.08 22.30 -8.60
CA LYS A 376 5.18 23.42 -9.59
C LYS A 376 4.73 23.00 -10.98
N ASP A 377 5.17 21.81 -11.42
CA ASP A 377 4.82 21.31 -12.75
C ASP A 377 3.35 20.90 -12.81
N ILE A 378 2.81 20.35 -11.71
CA ILE A 378 1.38 20.04 -11.60
C ILE A 378 0.56 21.33 -11.68
N GLU A 379 0.91 22.38 -10.92
CA GLU A 379 0.26 23.69 -10.94
C GLU A 379 0.38 24.38 -12.31
N ASN A 380 1.48 24.16 -13.03
CA ASN A 380 1.70 24.60 -14.41
C ASN A 380 1.04 23.69 -15.46
N LYS A 381 0.26 22.68 -15.04
CA LYS A 381 -0.52 21.78 -15.90
C LYS A 381 0.30 20.87 -16.82
N VAL A 382 1.58 20.63 -16.50
CA VAL A 382 2.45 19.74 -17.28
C VAL A 382 1.87 18.32 -17.35
N TYR A 383 1.19 17.87 -16.29
CA TYR A 383 0.66 16.52 -16.16
C TYR A 383 -0.86 16.41 -16.30
N ASP A 384 -1.55 17.47 -16.76
CA ASP A 384 -3.03 17.52 -16.83
C ASP A 384 -3.63 16.30 -17.55
N LYS A 385 -3.02 15.88 -18.68
CA LYS A 385 -3.49 14.72 -19.44
C LYS A 385 -3.39 13.43 -18.62
N THR A 386 -2.26 13.21 -17.96
CA THR A 386 -2.00 12.01 -17.15
C THR A 386 -2.95 11.96 -15.94
N ILE A 387 -3.03 13.06 -15.21
CA ILE A 387 -3.92 13.22 -14.05
C ILE A 387 -5.38 12.99 -14.48
N SER A 388 -5.82 13.59 -15.58
CA SER A 388 -7.18 13.42 -16.10
C SER A 388 -7.48 11.97 -16.46
N THR A 389 -6.51 11.25 -17.05
CA THR A 389 -6.66 9.83 -17.39
C THR A 389 -6.82 8.99 -16.12
N VAL A 390 -5.98 9.18 -15.11
CA VAL A 390 -6.06 8.46 -13.83
C VAL A 390 -7.36 8.80 -13.10
N LYS A 391 -7.75 10.07 -13.05
CA LYS A 391 -9.02 10.53 -12.47
C LYS A 391 -10.23 9.86 -13.14
N SER A 392 -10.21 9.70 -14.47
CA SER A 392 -11.26 9.01 -15.21
C SER A 392 -11.38 7.54 -14.81
N LEU A 393 -10.26 6.84 -14.64
CA LEU A 393 -10.22 5.45 -14.17
C LEU A 393 -10.74 5.31 -12.73
N ILE A 394 -10.32 6.19 -11.82
CA ILE A 394 -10.84 6.23 -10.44
C ILE A 394 -12.34 6.50 -10.43
N SER A 395 -12.80 7.45 -11.22
CA SER A 395 -14.22 7.79 -11.36
C SER A 395 -15.05 6.62 -11.88
N LEU A 396 -14.54 5.90 -12.90
CA LEU A 396 -15.16 4.69 -13.45
C LEU A 396 -15.40 3.66 -12.34
N ARG A 397 -14.36 3.36 -11.52
CA ARG A 397 -14.50 2.41 -10.41
C ARG A 397 -15.59 2.82 -9.43
N LYS A 398 -15.65 4.09 -9.06
CA LYS A 398 -16.65 4.62 -8.11
C LYS A 398 -18.08 4.60 -8.65
N GLN A 399 -18.25 4.76 -9.94
CA GLN A 399 -19.57 4.81 -10.60
C GLN A 399 -20.12 3.43 -10.99
N HIS A 400 -19.26 2.44 -11.17
CA HIS A 400 -19.60 1.13 -11.70
C HIS A 400 -19.24 0.00 -10.74
N LYS A 401 -20.21 -0.47 -9.98
CA LYS A 401 -20.03 -1.52 -8.96
C LYS A 401 -19.55 -2.86 -9.52
N ALA A 402 -19.84 -3.14 -10.80
CA ALA A 402 -19.29 -4.32 -11.45
C ALA A 402 -17.75 -4.32 -11.47
N SER A 403 -17.09 -3.16 -11.47
CA SER A 403 -15.62 -3.07 -11.42
C SER A 403 -15.00 -3.74 -10.19
N GLU A 404 -15.70 -3.73 -9.05
CA GLU A 404 -15.25 -4.31 -7.77
C GLU A 404 -15.65 -5.78 -7.61
N SER A 405 -16.52 -6.27 -8.49
CA SER A 405 -17.10 -7.60 -8.38
C SER A 405 -16.05 -8.70 -8.48
N GLN A 406 -16.19 -9.75 -7.69
CA GLN A 406 -15.40 -10.98 -7.79
C GLN A 406 -15.96 -11.96 -8.84
N ASN A 407 -17.12 -11.65 -9.44
CA ASN A 407 -17.67 -12.43 -10.52
C ASN A 407 -17.05 -12.00 -11.84
N ILE A 408 -16.05 -12.75 -12.30
CA ILE A 408 -15.22 -12.46 -13.48
C ILE A 408 -15.42 -13.58 -14.49
N THR A 409 -15.77 -13.24 -15.74
CA THR A 409 -15.73 -14.15 -16.86
C THR A 409 -14.52 -13.83 -17.73
N TRP A 410 -13.58 -14.76 -17.80
CA TRP A 410 -12.41 -14.64 -18.64
C TRP A 410 -12.66 -15.16 -20.04
N HIS A 411 -12.12 -14.47 -21.03
CA HIS A 411 -12.10 -14.95 -22.42
C HIS A 411 -10.67 -15.30 -22.80
N SER A 412 -10.45 -16.54 -23.26
CA SER A 412 -9.16 -16.95 -23.82
C SER A 412 -9.04 -16.36 -25.22
N GLU A 413 -8.02 -15.57 -25.44
CA GLU A 413 -7.72 -14.90 -26.70
C GLU A 413 -6.27 -15.21 -27.10
N ASP A 414 -5.99 -15.14 -28.39
CA ASP A 414 -4.63 -15.39 -28.89
C ASP A 414 -3.62 -14.30 -28.45
N GLY A 415 -2.41 -14.73 -28.21
CA GLY A 415 -1.28 -13.86 -27.92
C GLY A 415 -1.41 -13.12 -26.58
N ARG A 416 -1.39 -11.79 -26.63
CA ARG A 416 -1.41 -10.90 -25.45
C ARG A 416 -2.63 -9.97 -25.43
N PHE A 417 -3.72 -10.39 -26.07
CA PHE A 417 -4.99 -9.67 -25.98
C PHE A 417 -5.75 -10.16 -24.76
N ILE A 418 -5.90 -9.30 -23.75
CA ILE A 418 -6.62 -9.60 -22.52
C ILE A 418 -8.07 -9.14 -22.68
N LYS A 419 -9.00 -10.05 -22.38
CA LYS A 419 -10.43 -9.75 -22.39
C LYS A 419 -11.13 -10.44 -21.24
N TYR A 420 -11.90 -9.69 -20.48
CA TYR A 420 -12.72 -10.23 -19.40
C TYR A 420 -13.96 -9.39 -19.15
N GLU A 421 -14.95 -10.01 -18.52
CA GLU A 421 -16.17 -9.37 -18.07
C GLU A 421 -16.27 -9.36 -16.56
N LYS A 422 -16.83 -8.29 -16.02
CA LYS A 422 -17.13 -8.08 -14.61
C LYS A 422 -18.62 -7.97 -14.43
N HIS A 423 -19.21 -8.81 -13.58
CA HIS A 423 -20.65 -8.91 -13.42
C HIS A 423 -21.06 -8.45 -12.01
N SER A 424 -21.99 -7.48 -11.94
CA SER A 424 -22.77 -7.18 -10.74
C SER A 424 -24.23 -7.57 -10.93
N ALA A 425 -25.11 -7.27 -9.98
CA ALA A 425 -26.54 -7.51 -10.10
C ALA A 425 -27.17 -6.71 -11.26
N ASP A 426 -26.67 -5.49 -11.50
CA ASP A 426 -27.32 -4.49 -12.34
C ASP A 426 -26.55 -4.14 -13.62
N GLU A 427 -25.31 -4.59 -13.75
CA GLU A 427 -24.47 -4.23 -14.89
C GLU A 427 -23.38 -5.26 -15.19
N VAL A 428 -22.93 -5.25 -16.44
CA VAL A 428 -21.79 -6.00 -16.93
C VAL A 428 -20.80 -5.01 -17.55
N LEU A 429 -19.57 -5.00 -17.05
CA LEU A 429 -18.45 -4.32 -17.68
C LEU A 429 -17.62 -5.29 -18.50
N LYS A 430 -17.12 -4.85 -19.63
CA LYS A 430 -16.13 -5.58 -20.43
C LYS A 430 -14.85 -4.79 -20.52
N VAL A 431 -13.74 -5.48 -20.37
CA VAL A 431 -12.41 -4.90 -20.41
C VAL A 431 -11.61 -5.55 -21.52
N TYR A 432 -11.03 -4.73 -22.37
CA TYR A 432 -10.22 -5.12 -23.51
C TYR A 432 -8.85 -4.43 -23.39
N ILE A 433 -7.76 -5.20 -23.37
CA ILE A 433 -6.40 -4.68 -23.24
C ILE A 433 -5.51 -5.32 -24.31
N ASN A 434 -4.98 -4.50 -25.21
CA ASN A 434 -4.00 -4.95 -26.19
C ASN A 434 -2.58 -4.79 -25.65
N ALA A 435 -2.08 -5.80 -24.96
CA ALA A 435 -0.70 -5.88 -24.52
C ALA A 435 0.25 -6.51 -25.57
N GLY A 436 -0.27 -6.81 -26.77
CA GLY A 436 0.50 -7.33 -27.90
C GLY A 436 1.25 -6.22 -28.66
N ASN A 437 1.91 -6.63 -29.75
CA ASN A 437 2.76 -5.77 -30.54
C ASN A 437 2.12 -5.24 -31.83
N SER A 438 0.88 -5.66 -32.14
CA SER A 438 0.15 -5.24 -33.34
C SER A 438 -1.22 -4.71 -32.99
N PRO A 439 -1.78 -3.77 -33.77
CA PRO A 439 -3.16 -3.34 -33.65
C PRO A 439 -4.14 -4.53 -33.80
N LEU A 440 -5.29 -4.42 -33.16
CA LEU A 440 -6.37 -5.43 -33.18
C LEU A 440 -7.67 -4.80 -33.58
N ASP A 441 -8.42 -5.45 -34.46
CA ASP A 441 -9.80 -5.05 -34.79
C ASP A 441 -10.71 -5.44 -33.63
N VAL A 442 -11.26 -4.42 -32.94
CA VAL A 442 -12.19 -4.60 -31.83
C VAL A 442 -13.45 -3.78 -32.15
N LYS A 443 -14.54 -4.48 -32.46
CA LYS A 443 -15.84 -3.86 -32.72
C LYS A 443 -16.66 -3.84 -31.44
N ILE A 444 -17.04 -2.67 -31.01
CA ILE A 444 -17.93 -2.45 -29.87
C ILE A 444 -19.36 -2.43 -30.37
N ASN A 445 -20.15 -3.46 -30.03
CA ASN A 445 -21.51 -3.61 -30.43
C ASN A 445 -22.42 -3.74 -29.20
N ASN A 446 -23.49 -2.94 -29.14
CA ASN A 446 -24.44 -2.94 -28.03
C ASN A 446 -23.77 -2.70 -26.66
N GLU A 447 -22.75 -1.82 -26.66
CA GLU A 447 -21.97 -1.46 -25.48
C GLU A 447 -21.73 0.07 -25.47
N GLN A 448 -21.73 0.65 -24.28
CA GLN A 448 -21.30 2.04 -24.04
C GLN A 448 -19.82 2.06 -23.67
N VAL A 449 -19.01 2.82 -24.38
CA VAL A 449 -17.61 3.04 -24.00
C VAL A 449 -17.57 3.98 -22.79
N LEU A 450 -16.98 3.50 -21.68
CA LEU A 450 -16.79 4.25 -20.43
C LEU A 450 -15.40 4.87 -20.35
N PHE A 451 -14.39 4.13 -20.85
CA PHE A 451 -13.01 4.56 -20.92
C PHE A 451 -12.34 3.99 -22.16
N SER A 452 -11.50 4.78 -22.81
CA SER A 452 -10.65 4.29 -23.87
C SER A 452 -9.30 5.00 -23.89
N HIS A 453 -8.28 4.23 -24.23
CA HIS A 453 -6.91 4.69 -24.48
C HIS A 453 -6.41 4.01 -25.75
N LEU A 454 -5.88 4.77 -26.71
CA LEU A 454 -5.40 4.28 -28.00
C LEU A 454 -6.43 3.41 -28.76
N TYR A 455 -7.67 3.85 -28.83
CA TYR A 455 -8.77 3.24 -29.59
C TYR A 455 -9.44 4.25 -30.51
N ASP A 456 -9.64 3.89 -31.79
CA ASP A 456 -10.17 4.78 -32.83
C ASP A 456 -11.55 4.35 -33.38
N SER A 457 -12.39 3.75 -32.56
CA SER A 457 -13.74 3.22 -32.85
C SER A 457 -13.78 1.87 -33.56
N SER A 458 -12.69 1.35 -34.06
CA SER A 458 -12.64 0.03 -34.71
C SER A 458 -11.35 -0.73 -34.45
N CYS A 459 -10.27 -0.02 -34.15
CA CYS A 459 -8.96 -0.57 -33.98
C CYS A 459 -8.35 -0.21 -32.61
N LEU A 460 -8.01 -1.22 -31.84
CA LEU A 460 -7.32 -1.09 -30.56
C LEU A 460 -5.81 -1.20 -30.80
N GLN A 461 -5.13 -0.07 -30.75
CA GLN A 461 -3.69 0.01 -31.00
C GLN A 461 -2.88 -0.76 -29.95
N LYS A 462 -1.61 -1.07 -30.25
CA LYS A 462 -0.64 -1.55 -29.25
C LYS A 462 -0.66 -0.63 -28.03
N GLY A 463 -0.73 -1.21 -26.83
CA GLY A 463 -0.83 -0.46 -25.58
C GLY A 463 -2.23 0.04 -25.24
N GLY A 464 -3.20 -0.23 -26.11
CA GLY A 464 -4.57 0.27 -25.97
C GLY A 464 -5.40 -0.43 -24.92
N VAL A 465 -6.42 0.27 -24.43
CA VAL A 465 -7.42 -0.21 -23.45
C VAL A 465 -8.79 0.32 -23.85
N ILE A 466 -9.81 -0.53 -23.70
CA ILE A 466 -11.22 -0.13 -23.73
C ILE A 466 -11.91 -0.75 -22.51
N ILE A 467 -12.73 0.04 -21.83
CA ILE A 467 -13.65 -0.45 -20.80
C ILE A 467 -15.04 -0.01 -21.22
N THR A 468 -15.97 -0.97 -21.32
CA THR A 468 -17.34 -0.74 -21.77
C THR A 468 -18.35 -1.26 -20.76
N LYS A 469 -19.57 -0.77 -20.87
CA LYS A 469 -20.76 -1.28 -20.20
C LYS A 469 -21.71 -1.88 -21.24
N LEU A 470 -22.19 -3.08 -21.00
CA LEU A 470 -23.23 -3.70 -21.83
C LEU A 470 -24.54 -2.90 -21.69
N LEU A 471 -25.19 -2.60 -22.84
CA LEU A 471 -26.44 -1.83 -22.90
C LEU A 471 -27.70 -2.71 -22.71
#